data_5306e6f15c529b1fbaba88c92904447e
#
_entry.id   5306e6f15c529b1fbaba88c92904447e
#
_cell.length_a   1.000
_cell.length_b   1.000
_cell.length_c   1.000
_cell.angle_alpha   90.00
_cell.angle_beta   90.00
_cell.angle_gamma   90.00
#
_symmetry.space_group_name_H-M   'P 1'
#
loop_
_entity.id
_entity.type
_entity.pdbx_description
1 polymer ?
#
loop_
_entity_poly.entity_id
_entity_poly.type
_entity_poly.pdbx_seq_one_letter_code
_entity_poly.pdbx_strand_id
1 'polypeptide(L)'
;MLRWLTAGESHGQALVAILEGLPAGVQVTTDDVADALARRRLGYGRGARMKFERDEVTFVGGFRHGLSLGSPVAIQVGNTEWPKWEQVMSADPVDAETLKDLARNAPLTRPRPGHADLAGMQKYGFDEARPVLERASARETAARVALGEVAARFLRQAYGVTIVSHVVELGTVKAPYGVIPSYDDVAKLDADPVRCLDADASKAMVEEIDLAQKAGDTLGGVVEVVVDGLPPGLGSYVHWDRRLDSKLAGALMGIQAIKGVELGDGFELARTPGSKAHDEIVAEDGVVRRASGRSGGTEGGMSTGETLRVRAAMKPIATVPRALRTIDTTTGEAAAAHHQRSDVCAVPAAGIVAEAMVALVLAEVALEKFGGDSVTETSRNHQTYLANLPSTITPREWAE
;
A
#
# COMPACT_ATOMS: atom_id res chain seq x y z
N MET A 1 3.36 -11.29 18.16
CA MET A 1 3.21 -11.42 16.67
C MET A 1 2.14 -10.43 16.22
N LEU A 2 2.45 -9.52 15.31
CA LEU A 2 1.47 -8.60 14.74
C LEU A 2 0.63 -9.33 13.69
N ARG A 3 -0.70 -9.21 13.76
CA ARG A 3 -1.64 -9.78 12.78
C ARG A 3 -2.68 -8.75 12.41
N TRP A 4 -3.15 -8.81 11.19
CA TRP A 4 -4.20 -7.89 10.74
C TRP A 4 -5.18 -8.56 9.78
N LEU A 5 -6.38 -8.03 9.74
CA LEU A 5 -7.48 -8.51 8.91
C LEU A 5 -8.33 -7.33 8.45
N THR A 6 -8.83 -7.40 7.23
CA THR A 6 -9.82 -6.45 6.69
C THR A 6 -11.08 -7.16 6.27
N ALA A 7 -12.22 -6.53 6.47
CA ALA A 7 -13.53 -7.00 6.04
C ALA A 7 -14.34 -5.86 5.41
N GLY A 8 -15.49 -6.20 4.82
CA GLY A 8 -16.40 -5.25 4.19
C GLY A 8 -16.24 -5.18 2.67
N GLU A 9 -17.27 -4.67 2.03
CA GLU A 9 -17.46 -4.55 0.58
C GLU A 9 -17.37 -3.08 0.14
N SER A 10 -17.10 -2.85 -1.14
CA SER A 10 -16.93 -1.50 -1.72
C SER A 10 -18.15 -0.60 -1.49
N HIS A 11 -19.34 -1.16 -1.61
CA HIS A 11 -20.61 -0.46 -1.41
C HIS A 11 -21.37 -0.96 -0.17
N GLY A 12 -20.73 -1.73 0.71
CA GLY A 12 -21.25 -2.09 2.02
C GLY A 12 -21.31 -0.89 2.97
N GLN A 13 -21.85 -1.11 4.16
CA GLN A 13 -22.02 -0.07 5.18
C GLN A 13 -20.68 0.58 5.58
N ALA A 14 -19.65 -0.24 5.75
CA ALA A 14 -18.31 0.18 6.11
C ALA A 14 -17.27 -0.88 5.73
N LEU A 15 -16.00 -0.47 5.69
CA LEU A 15 -14.88 -1.38 5.80
C LEU A 15 -14.48 -1.51 7.27
N VAL A 16 -14.06 -2.69 7.68
CA VAL A 16 -13.56 -2.97 9.03
C VAL A 16 -12.11 -3.42 8.93
N ALA A 17 -11.28 -2.87 9.78
CA ALA A 17 -9.86 -3.18 9.87
C ALA A 17 -9.53 -3.58 11.32
N ILE A 18 -8.86 -4.73 11.49
CA ILE A 18 -8.46 -5.25 12.82
C ILE A 18 -6.95 -5.44 12.82
N LEU A 19 -6.29 -4.94 13.88
CA LEU A 19 -4.87 -5.12 14.14
C LEU A 19 -4.69 -5.70 15.55
N GLU A 20 -4.01 -6.82 15.66
CA GLU A 20 -3.72 -7.48 16.93
C GLU A 20 -2.21 -7.58 17.14
N GLY A 21 -1.74 -7.39 18.37
CA GLY A 21 -0.34 -7.43 18.75
C GLY A 21 0.37 -6.08 18.72
N LEU A 22 -0.38 -4.96 18.62
CA LEU A 22 0.19 -3.62 18.76
C LEU A 22 0.52 -3.34 20.23
N PRO A 23 1.74 -2.90 20.59
CA PRO A 23 2.08 -2.52 21.96
C PRO A 23 1.21 -1.39 22.51
N ALA A 24 1.04 -1.37 23.84
CA ALA A 24 0.37 -0.26 24.52
C ALA A 24 1.17 1.05 24.43
N GLY A 25 0.48 2.18 24.41
CA GLY A 25 1.09 3.51 24.47
C GLY A 25 1.46 4.11 23.12
N VAL A 26 1.09 3.49 22.00
CA VAL A 26 1.21 4.13 20.67
C VAL A 26 0.21 5.27 20.55
N GLN A 27 0.69 6.46 20.22
CA GLN A 27 -0.13 7.65 20.03
C GLN A 27 -0.69 7.71 18.62
N VAL A 28 -1.99 7.55 18.48
CA VAL A 28 -2.72 7.70 17.20
C VAL A 28 -4.09 8.31 17.48
N THR A 29 -4.48 9.27 16.67
CA THR A 29 -5.80 9.89 16.70
C THR A 29 -6.64 9.50 15.48
N THR A 30 -7.93 9.77 15.54
CA THR A 30 -8.84 9.63 14.38
C THR A 30 -8.39 10.52 13.23
N ASP A 31 -7.91 11.73 13.52
CA ASP A 31 -7.45 12.68 12.51
C ASP A 31 -6.20 12.16 11.79
N ASP A 32 -5.25 11.53 12.48
CA ASP A 32 -4.06 10.92 11.86
C ASP A 32 -4.47 9.89 10.79
N VAL A 33 -5.42 9.02 11.12
CA VAL A 33 -5.93 8.01 10.17
C VAL A 33 -6.73 8.67 9.04
N ALA A 34 -7.52 9.70 9.35
CA ALA A 34 -8.28 10.45 8.34
C ALA A 34 -7.35 11.18 7.35
N ASP A 35 -6.24 11.73 7.82
CA ASP A 35 -5.21 12.37 6.98
C ASP A 35 -4.53 11.35 6.05
N ALA A 36 -4.16 10.17 6.55
CA ALA A 36 -3.61 9.10 5.71
C ALA A 36 -4.60 8.67 4.62
N LEU A 37 -5.88 8.55 4.95
CA LEU A 37 -6.94 8.28 3.98
C LEU A 37 -7.16 9.44 3.00
N ALA A 38 -6.99 10.69 3.43
CA ALA A 38 -7.03 11.85 2.56
C ALA A 38 -5.88 11.81 1.54
N ARG A 39 -4.65 11.50 1.97
CA ARG A 39 -3.49 11.31 1.10
C ARG A 39 -3.74 10.23 0.04
N ARG A 40 -4.37 9.10 0.40
CA ARG A 40 -4.75 8.03 -0.53
C ARG A 40 -5.70 8.51 -1.64
N ARG A 41 -6.46 9.58 -1.42
CA ARG A 41 -7.39 10.15 -2.43
C ARG A 41 -6.73 11.12 -3.39
N LEU A 42 -5.52 11.58 -3.11
CA LEU A 42 -4.76 12.49 -3.97
C LEU A 42 -4.42 11.84 -5.31
N GLY A 43 -4.03 12.65 -6.26
CA GLY A 43 -3.53 12.27 -7.57
C GLY A 43 -4.37 12.83 -8.73
N TYR A 44 -3.69 13.19 -9.80
CA TYR A 44 -4.29 13.61 -11.07
C TYR A 44 -4.84 12.40 -11.83
N GLY A 45 -5.88 12.61 -12.63
CA GLY A 45 -6.54 11.53 -13.38
C GLY A 45 -7.51 10.69 -12.53
N ARG A 46 -7.81 11.11 -11.29
CA ARG A 46 -8.80 10.47 -10.42
C ARG A 46 -10.22 10.82 -10.84
N GLY A 47 -11.12 9.86 -10.70
CA GLY A 47 -12.54 10.06 -10.98
C GLY A 47 -13.19 11.10 -10.07
N ALA A 48 -14.28 11.72 -10.53
CA ALA A 48 -14.98 12.77 -9.79
C ALA A 48 -15.45 12.33 -8.38
N ARG A 49 -15.68 11.04 -8.17
CA ARG A 49 -16.07 10.47 -6.87
C ARG A 49 -15.06 10.80 -5.77
N MET A 50 -13.76 10.78 -6.07
CA MET A 50 -12.70 11.04 -5.09
C MET A 50 -12.73 12.45 -4.51
N LYS A 51 -13.39 13.40 -5.18
CA LYS A 51 -13.53 14.79 -4.70
C LYS A 51 -14.60 14.94 -3.60
N PHE A 52 -15.56 14.03 -3.55
CA PHE A 52 -16.73 14.12 -2.66
C PHE A 52 -16.77 13.02 -1.61
N GLU A 53 -16.04 11.92 -1.80
CA GLU A 53 -16.01 10.80 -0.86
C GLU A 53 -15.18 11.21 0.36
N ARG A 54 -15.80 11.19 1.52
CA ARG A 54 -15.11 11.35 2.82
C ARG A 54 -15.14 10.00 3.51
N ASP A 55 -13.97 9.50 3.85
CA ASP A 55 -13.81 8.31 4.66
C ASP A 55 -14.07 8.69 6.13
N GLU A 56 -15.22 8.29 6.67
CA GLU A 56 -15.54 8.50 8.07
C GLU A 56 -14.83 7.42 8.90
N VAL A 57 -13.89 7.86 9.76
CA VAL A 57 -13.07 6.95 10.58
C VAL A 57 -13.65 6.86 11.97
N THR A 58 -13.84 5.65 12.47
CA THR A 58 -14.25 5.38 13.85
C THR A 58 -13.36 4.31 14.47
N PHE A 59 -12.68 4.63 15.57
CA PHE A 59 -12.05 3.63 16.43
C PHE A 59 -13.13 2.93 17.27
N VAL A 60 -13.35 1.65 16.98
CA VAL A 60 -14.34 0.83 17.72
C VAL A 60 -13.73 0.23 18.99
N GLY A 61 -12.41 -0.01 18.98
CA GLY A 61 -11.69 -0.56 20.13
C GLY A 61 -10.18 -0.43 19.98
N GLY A 62 -9.45 -0.70 21.06
CA GLY A 62 -7.99 -0.75 21.10
C GLY A 62 -7.32 0.58 21.46
N PHE A 63 -8.04 1.68 21.56
CA PHE A 63 -7.51 3.00 21.94
C PHE A 63 -8.33 3.67 23.05
N ARG A 64 -7.63 4.46 23.87
CA ARG A 64 -8.24 5.36 24.84
C ARG A 64 -7.42 6.65 24.94
N HIS A 65 -8.07 7.81 24.79
CA HIS A 65 -7.41 9.12 24.81
C HIS A 65 -6.21 9.25 23.87
N GLY A 66 -6.33 8.65 22.67
CA GLY A 66 -5.28 8.67 21.65
C GLY A 66 -4.12 7.69 21.88
N LEU A 67 -4.20 6.82 22.87
CA LEU A 67 -3.17 5.83 23.20
C LEU A 67 -3.69 4.40 22.99
N SER A 68 -2.90 3.56 22.35
CA SER A 68 -3.20 2.12 22.23
C SER A 68 -3.16 1.44 23.62
N LEU A 69 -3.98 0.40 23.78
CA LEU A 69 -4.16 -0.32 25.04
C LEU A 69 -3.42 -1.66 25.12
N GLY A 70 -2.74 -2.09 24.03
CA GLY A 70 -2.19 -3.44 23.91
C GLY A 70 -3.25 -4.50 23.58
N SER A 71 -4.52 -4.12 23.49
CA SER A 71 -5.62 -4.98 23.04
C SER A 71 -5.83 -4.85 21.52
N PRO A 72 -6.61 -5.76 20.89
CA PRO A 72 -6.89 -5.64 19.47
C PRO A 72 -7.49 -4.27 19.12
N VAL A 73 -6.95 -3.65 18.08
CA VAL A 73 -7.43 -2.41 17.49
C VAL A 73 -8.49 -2.74 16.45
N ALA A 74 -9.65 -2.09 16.51
CA ALA A 74 -10.69 -2.19 15.50
C ALA A 74 -11.03 -0.79 14.98
N ILE A 75 -10.91 -0.61 13.66
CA ILE A 75 -11.21 0.65 12.95
C ILE A 75 -12.32 0.38 11.94
N GLN A 76 -13.32 1.22 11.92
CA GLN A 76 -14.35 1.26 10.90
C GLN A 76 -14.12 2.45 9.98
N VAL A 77 -14.18 2.21 8.66
CA VAL A 77 -14.16 3.24 7.62
C VAL A 77 -15.52 3.26 6.94
N GLY A 78 -16.33 4.24 7.27
CA GLY A 78 -17.71 4.38 6.82
C GLY A 78 -17.81 4.62 5.31
N ASN A 79 -18.98 4.30 4.75
CA ASN A 79 -19.30 4.54 3.35
C ASN A 79 -20.44 5.55 3.25
N THR A 80 -20.16 6.76 2.79
CA THR A 80 -21.13 7.84 2.63
C THR A 80 -22.21 7.53 1.58
N GLU A 81 -21.98 6.57 0.70
CA GLU A 81 -23.00 6.11 -0.27
C GLU A 81 -23.91 5.00 0.25
N TRP A 82 -23.66 4.46 1.46
CA TRP A 82 -24.43 3.36 2.04
C TRP A 82 -25.95 3.54 1.95
N PRO A 83 -26.56 4.70 2.26
CA PRO A 83 -28.01 4.86 2.18
C PRO A 83 -28.61 4.58 0.79
N LYS A 84 -27.78 4.62 -0.27
CA LYS A 84 -28.19 4.31 -1.65
C LYS A 84 -28.02 2.82 -1.99
N TRP A 85 -27.29 2.08 -1.15
CA TRP A 85 -26.94 0.69 -1.38
C TRP A 85 -27.52 -0.27 -0.36
N GLU A 86 -28.13 0.25 0.70
CA GLU A 86 -28.60 -0.50 1.86
C GLU A 86 -29.46 -1.71 1.48
N GLN A 87 -30.38 -1.55 0.54
CA GLN A 87 -31.21 -2.66 0.07
C GLN A 87 -30.44 -3.64 -0.82
N VAL A 88 -29.61 -3.13 -1.74
CA VAL A 88 -28.86 -3.96 -2.70
C VAL A 88 -27.74 -4.76 -2.02
N MET A 89 -27.15 -4.21 -0.96
CA MET A 89 -26.05 -4.81 -0.20
C MET A 89 -26.48 -5.23 1.21
N SER A 90 -27.76 -5.41 1.44
CA SER A 90 -28.28 -5.88 2.74
C SER A 90 -27.70 -7.26 3.08
N ALA A 91 -27.29 -7.44 4.34
CA ALA A 91 -26.89 -8.74 4.88
C ALA A 91 -28.09 -9.67 5.08
N ASP A 92 -29.29 -9.09 5.26
CA ASP A 92 -30.52 -9.83 5.43
C ASP A 92 -31.27 -9.98 4.10
N PRO A 93 -32.14 -11.00 3.95
CA PRO A 93 -32.94 -11.17 2.76
C PRO A 93 -33.85 -9.96 2.48
N VAL A 94 -33.84 -9.49 1.24
CA VAL A 94 -34.71 -8.41 0.75
C VAL A 94 -35.68 -9.00 -0.27
N ASP A 95 -36.91 -8.56 -0.22
CA ASP A 95 -37.96 -9.01 -1.13
C ASP A 95 -37.59 -8.70 -2.60
N ALA A 96 -37.79 -9.68 -3.49
CA ALA A 96 -37.42 -9.56 -4.90
C ALA A 96 -38.17 -8.44 -5.63
N GLU A 97 -39.40 -8.12 -5.26
CA GLU A 97 -40.14 -7.00 -5.84
C GLU A 97 -39.52 -5.65 -5.45
N THR A 98 -39.01 -5.53 -4.23
CA THR A 98 -38.28 -4.34 -3.77
C THR A 98 -36.96 -4.11 -4.57
N LEU A 99 -36.29 -5.19 -4.93
CA LEU A 99 -35.01 -5.13 -5.67
C LEU A 99 -35.20 -4.91 -7.18
N LYS A 100 -36.37 -5.27 -7.73
CA LYS A 100 -36.60 -5.34 -9.19
C LYS A 100 -36.39 -4.03 -9.91
N ASP A 101 -36.80 -2.92 -9.32
CA ASP A 101 -36.74 -1.59 -9.94
C ASP A 101 -35.44 -0.80 -9.55
N LEU A 102 -34.57 -1.39 -8.76
CA LEU A 102 -33.35 -0.74 -8.34
C LEU A 102 -32.27 -0.88 -9.41
N ALA A 103 -31.97 0.19 -10.12
CA ALA A 103 -30.93 0.21 -11.16
C ALA A 103 -29.55 -0.30 -10.65
N ARG A 104 -29.23 -0.10 -9.35
CA ARG A 104 -28.02 -0.62 -8.72
C ARG A 104 -28.02 -2.13 -8.53
N ASN A 105 -29.18 -2.76 -8.57
CA ASN A 105 -29.34 -4.22 -8.48
C ASN A 105 -29.25 -4.93 -9.84
N ALA A 106 -29.04 -4.18 -10.94
CA ALA A 106 -28.91 -4.79 -12.27
C ALA A 106 -27.77 -5.82 -12.27
N PRO A 107 -28.02 -7.06 -12.78
CA PRO A 107 -27.02 -8.12 -12.80
C PRO A 107 -25.78 -7.74 -13.59
N LEU A 108 -24.60 -8.08 -13.08
CA LEU A 108 -23.30 -7.82 -13.69
C LEU A 108 -22.79 -9.08 -14.40
N THR A 109 -23.33 -9.38 -15.59
CA THR A 109 -23.08 -10.60 -16.36
C THR A 109 -21.93 -10.47 -17.37
N ARG A 110 -21.30 -9.29 -17.50
CA ARG A 110 -20.23 -9.01 -18.47
C ARG A 110 -18.91 -8.75 -17.78
N PRO A 111 -18.15 -9.79 -17.38
CA PRO A 111 -16.93 -9.65 -16.60
C PRO A 111 -15.89 -8.80 -17.30
N ARG A 112 -15.16 -7.98 -16.53
CA ARG A 112 -14.11 -7.09 -17.04
C ARG A 112 -12.82 -7.86 -17.25
N PRO A 113 -12.19 -7.80 -18.44
CA PRO A 113 -10.85 -8.33 -18.66
C PRO A 113 -9.85 -7.68 -17.71
N GLY A 114 -8.97 -8.49 -17.11
CA GLY A 114 -7.96 -8.02 -16.17
C GLY A 114 -8.46 -7.71 -14.74
N HIS A 115 -9.74 -7.92 -14.46
CA HIS A 115 -10.30 -7.87 -13.11
C HIS A 115 -10.54 -9.27 -12.54
N ALA A 116 -10.89 -9.37 -11.27
CA ALA A 116 -11.20 -10.65 -10.61
C ALA A 116 -12.53 -11.28 -11.04
N ASP A 117 -13.38 -10.56 -11.78
CA ASP A 117 -14.78 -10.87 -12.05
C ASP A 117 -14.96 -12.33 -12.52
N LEU A 118 -14.44 -12.70 -13.67
CA LEU A 118 -14.66 -14.04 -14.23
C LEU A 118 -14.05 -15.16 -13.37
N ALA A 119 -12.82 -14.98 -12.92
CA ALA A 119 -12.13 -15.99 -12.10
C ALA A 119 -12.83 -16.17 -10.74
N GLY A 120 -13.34 -15.09 -10.16
CA GLY A 120 -14.10 -15.13 -8.91
C GLY A 120 -15.45 -15.81 -9.09
N MET A 121 -16.20 -15.47 -10.14
CA MET A 121 -17.46 -16.16 -10.48
C MET A 121 -17.25 -17.67 -10.62
N GLN A 122 -16.23 -18.08 -11.39
CA GLN A 122 -15.89 -19.50 -11.56
C GLN A 122 -15.49 -20.19 -10.26
N LYS A 123 -14.70 -19.51 -9.41
CA LYS A 123 -14.19 -20.08 -8.15
C LYS A 123 -15.30 -20.33 -7.13
N TYR A 124 -16.26 -19.40 -7.03
CA TYR A 124 -17.29 -19.42 -5.99
C TYR A 124 -18.66 -19.85 -6.51
N GLY A 125 -18.82 -20.10 -7.83
CA GLY A 125 -20.08 -20.49 -8.43
C GLY A 125 -21.11 -19.37 -8.45
N PHE A 126 -20.68 -18.11 -8.63
CA PHE A 126 -21.62 -16.98 -8.71
C PHE A 126 -22.14 -16.79 -10.13
N ASP A 127 -23.41 -16.49 -10.27
CA ASP A 127 -24.08 -16.22 -11.54
C ASP A 127 -23.78 -14.82 -12.09
N GLU A 128 -23.32 -13.91 -11.23
CA GLU A 128 -22.93 -12.54 -11.59
C GLU A 128 -21.65 -12.08 -10.88
N ALA A 129 -21.03 -11.01 -11.38
CA ALA A 129 -19.74 -10.50 -10.88
C ALA A 129 -19.86 -9.63 -9.62
N ARG A 130 -21.05 -9.22 -9.17
CA ARG A 130 -21.22 -8.29 -8.04
C ARG A 130 -20.51 -8.76 -6.77
N PRO A 131 -20.72 -9.98 -6.26
CA PRO A 131 -20.05 -10.43 -5.02
C PRO A 131 -18.52 -10.36 -5.12
N VAL A 132 -17.97 -10.66 -6.29
CA VAL A 132 -16.53 -10.58 -6.56
C VAL A 132 -16.06 -9.14 -6.62
N LEU A 133 -16.75 -8.30 -7.39
CA LEU A 133 -16.43 -6.89 -7.58
C LEU A 133 -16.40 -6.13 -6.26
N GLU A 134 -17.37 -6.35 -5.40
CA GLU A 134 -17.53 -5.65 -4.13
C GLU A 134 -16.31 -5.89 -3.21
N ARG A 135 -15.82 -7.12 -3.12
CA ARG A 135 -14.66 -7.44 -2.27
C ARG A 135 -13.31 -7.21 -2.97
N ALA A 136 -13.21 -7.46 -4.27
CA ALA A 136 -11.97 -7.26 -5.04
C ALA A 136 -11.67 -5.80 -5.38
N SER A 137 -12.56 -4.89 -5.03
CA SER A 137 -12.40 -3.45 -5.26
C SER A 137 -11.21 -2.87 -4.52
N ALA A 138 -10.50 -1.93 -5.18
CA ALA A 138 -9.43 -1.16 -4.53
C ALA A 138 -9.92 -0.28 -3.35
N ARG A 139 -11.23 -0.15 -3.14
CA ARG A 139 -11.81 0.48 -1.94
C ARG A 139 -11.34 -0.20 -0.65
N GLU A 140 -11.15 -1.52 -0.67
CA GLU A 140 -10.64 -2.31 0.47
C GLU A 140 -9.30 -1.78 0.99
N THR A 141 -8.47 -1.19 0.14
CA THR A 141 -7.18 -0.60 0.56
C THR A 141 -7.32 0.57 1.53
N ALA A 142 -8.50 1.18 1.68
CA ALA A 142 -8.72 2.18 2.73
C ALA A 142 -8.56 1.57 4.14
N ALA A 143 -9.05 0.35 4.34
CA ALA A 143 -8.84 -0.38 5.60
C ALA A 143 -7.36 -0.70 5.85
N ARG A 144 -6.60 -1.07 4.79
CA ARG A 144 -5.14 -1.29 4.90
C ARG A 144 -4.40 -0.01 5.24
N VAL A 145 -4.76 1.12 4.62
CA VAL A 145 -4.15 2.43 4.91
C VAL A 145 -4.43 2.86 6.36
N ALA A 146 -5.65 2.63 6.85
CA ALA A 146 -5.97 2.91 8.25
C ALA A 146 -5.07 2.13 9.23
N LEU A 147 -4.85 0.83 8.99
CA LEU A 147 -3.93 0.03 9.81
C LEU A 147 -2.46 0.38 9.58
N GLY A 148 -2.10 0.71 8.34
CA GLY A 148 -0.75 1.12 7.97
C GLY A 148 -0.32 2.40 8.67
N GLU A 149 -1.22 3.38 8.83
CA GLU A 149 -0.93 4.59 9.61
C GLU A 149 -0.65 4.25 11.07
N VAL A 150 -1.45 3.38 11.70
CA VAL A 150 -1.20 2.93 13.07
C VAL A 150 0.19 2.27 13.19
N ALA A 151 0.56 1.42 12.23
CA ALA A 151 1.86 0.77 12.18
C ALA A 151 3.02 1.76 11.95
N ALA A 152 2.84 2.73 11.04
CA ALA A 152 3.84 3.77 10.76
C ALA A 152 4.09 4.67 11.99
N ARG A 153 3.02 5.05 12.70
CA ARG A 153 3.12 5.80 13.97
C ARG A 153 3.86 5.01 15.03
N PHE A 154 3.56 3.73 15.17
CA PHE A 154 4.29 2.84 16.07
C PHE A 154 5.79 2.80 15.74
N LEU A 155 6.15 2.54 14.48
CA LEU A 155 7.54 2.47 14.03
C LEU A 155 8.28 3.78 14.29
N ARG A 156 7.65 4.91 14.00
CA ARG A 156 8.25 6.23 14.23
C ARG A 156 8.46 6.52 15.71
N GLN A 157 7.46 6.24 16.56
CA GLN A 157 7.54 6.51 18.01
C GLN A 157 8.50 5.56 18.73
N ALA A 158 8.53 4.29 18.34
CA ALA A 158 9.36 3.29 19.01
C ALA A 158 10.81 3.29 18.53
N TYR A 159 11.06 3.58 17.25
CA TYR A 159 12.35 3.33 16.62
C TYR A 159 12.88 4.49 15.77
N GLY A 160 12.13 5.56 15.58
CA GLY A 160 12.50 6.69 14.71
C GLY A 160 12.38 6.42 13.21
N VAL A 161 11.79 5.28 12.83
CA VAL A 161 11.63 4.90 11.42
C VAL A 161 10.63 5.79 10.71
N THR A 162 10.99 6.27 9.51
CA THR A 162 10.14 7.09 8.65
C THR A 162 9.89 6.41 7.31
N ILE A 163 8.72 6.60 6.74
CA ILE A 163 8.27 5.97 5.48
C ILE A 163 7.69 7.03 4.58
N VAL A 164 8.10 7.04 3.32
CA VAL A 164 7.58 7.92 2.28
C VAL A 164 7.52 7.18 0.94
N SER A 165 6.55 7.51 0.09
CA SER A 165 6.49 6.99 -1.28
C SER A 165 6.45 8.10 -2.30
N HIS A 166 6.95 7.81 -3.50
CA HIS A 166 6.83 8.67 -4.67
C HIS A 166 6.61 7.85 -5.94
N VAL A 167 6.13 8.50 -6.98
CA VAL A 167 5.97 7.89 -8.31
C VAL A 167 7.27 8.03 -9.09
N VAL A 168 7.80 6.90 -9.56
CA VAL A 168 9.05 6.86 -10.35
C VAL A 168 8.79 6.59 -11.83
N GLU A 169 7.67 5.94 -12.18
CA GLU A 169 7.25 5.74 -13.58
C GLU A 169 5.73 5.88 -13.69
N LEU A 170 5.26 6.48 -14.79
CA LEU A 170 3.84 6.56 -15.10
C LEU A 170 3.65 6.52 -16.61
N GLY A 171 2.88 5.53 -17.12
CA GLY A 171 2.79 5.26 -18.54
C GLY A 171 4.17 4.98 -19.12
N THR A 172 4.61 5.81 -20.06
CA THR A 172 5.94 5.73 -20.69
C THR A 172 6.98 6.65 -20.07
N VAL A 173 6.56 7.54 -19.16
CA VAL A 173 7.43 8.53 -18.51
C VAL A 173 8.12 7.94 -17.29
N LYS A 174 9.43 8.17 -17.19
CA LYS A 174 10.25 7.78 -16.04
C LYS A 174 10.89 9.00 -15.39
N ALA A 175 10.87 9.06 -14.07
CA ALA A 175 11.65 10.03 -13.31
C ALA A 175 13.16 9.73 -13.42
N PRO A 176 14.04 10.73 -13.24
CA PRO A 176 15.48 10.52 -13.22
C PRO A 176 15.88 9.51 -12.13
N TYR A 177 16.86 8.65 -12.47
CA TYR A 177 17.39 7.68 -11.53
C TYR A 177 18.14 8.38 -10.38
N GLY A 178 18.00 7.85 -9.16
CA GLY A 178 18.74 8.34 -7.98
C GLY A 178 18.08 9.53 -7.28
N VAL A 179 16.90 9.98 -7.73
CA VAL A 179 16.11 10.97 -7.00
C VAL A 179 15.30 10.25 -5.91
N ILE A 180 15.78 10.35 -4.66
CA ILE A 180 15.23 9.64 -3.51
C ILE A 180 14.65 10.66 -2.53
N PRO A 181 13.34 10.61 -2.20
CA PRO A 181 12.75 11.51 -1.21
C PRO A 181 13.16 11.16 0.21
N SER A 182 13.19 12.17 1.06
CA SER A 182 13.20 12.03 2.51
C SER A 182 11.78 12.22 3.08
N TYR A 183 11.61 11.96 4.38
CA TYR A 183 10.33 12.21 5.05
C TYR A 183 9.94 13.71 5.03
N ASP A 184 10.88 14.62 4.94
CA ASP A 184 10.62 16.07 4.87
C ASP A 184 9.99 16.48 3.52
N ASP A 185 10.09 15.64 2.50
CA ASP A 185 9.49 15.86 1.19
C ASP A 185 8.00 15.49 1.13
N VAL A 186 7.41 14.89 2.19
CA VAL A 186 6.01 14.42 2.19
C VAL A 186 5.04 15.53 1.78
N ALA A 187 5.15 16.72 2.35
CA ALA A 187 4.28 17.84 2.00
C ALA A 187 4.41 18.28 0.54
N LYS A 188 5.62 18.27 -0.02
CA LYS A 188 5.90 18.56 -1.42
C LYS A 188 5.29 17.50 -2.34
N LEU A 189 5.46 16.23 -1.99
CA LEU A 189 4.91 15.10 -2.74
C LEU A 189 3.38 15.10 -2.72
N ASP A 190 2.76 15.38 -1.58
CA ASP A 190 1.31 15.44 -1.46
C ASP A 190 0.70 16.63 -2.22
N ALA A 191 1.46 17.71 -2.41
CA ALA A 191 1.08 18.85 -3.24
C ALA A 191 1.28 18.62 -4.75
N ASP A 192 2.13 17.67 -5.14
CA ASP A 192 2.39 17.34 -6.54
C ASP A 192 1.23 16.50 -7.12
N PRO A 193 0.75 16.83 -8.35
CA PRO A 193 -0.41 16.17 -8.93
C PRO A 193 -0.25 14.64 -9.13
N VAL A 194 0.98 14.16 -9.30
CA VAL A 194 1.27 12.73 -9.50
C VAL A 194 2.20 12.15 -8.43
N ARG A 195 2.52 12.93 -7.38
CA ARG A 195 3.45 12.53 -6.31
C ARG A 195 4.85 12.16 -6.83
N CYS A 196 5.33 12.85 -7.85
CA CYS A 196 6.68 12.71 -8.38
C CYS A 196 7.59 13.79 -7.78
N LEU A 197 8.78 13.42 -7.27
CA LEU A 197 9.71 14.38 -6.66
C LEU A 197 10.38 15.30 -7.68
N ASP A 198 10.57 14.80 -8.92
CA ASP A 198 11.12 15.56 -10.05
C ASP A 198 10.01 16.32 -10.79
N ALA A 199 10.12 17.64 -10.86
CA ALA A 199 9.08 18.51 -11.41
C ALA A 199 8.89 18.35 -12.93
N ASP A 200 9.96 18.09 -13.68
CA ASP A 200 9.88 17.93 -15.14
C ASP A 200 9.22 16.59 -15.48
N ALA A 201 9.58 15.53 -14.77
CA ALA A 201 8.92 14.23 -14.89
C ALA A 201 7.45 14.30 -14.47
N SER A 202 7.12 15.00 -13.36
CA SER A 202 5.73 15.23 -12.92
C SER A 202 4.90 15.87 -14.02
N LYS A 203 5.39 16.94 -14.65
CA LYS A 203 4.71 17.60 -15.76
C LYS A 203 4.47 16.64 -16.94
N ALA A 204 5.49 15.89 -17.34
CA ALA A 204 5.36 14.93 -18.44
C ALA A 204 4.37 13.81 -18.10
N MET A 205 4.33 13.34 -16.85
CA MET A 205 3.37 12.34 -16.37
C MET A 205 1.91 12.86 -16.42
N VAL A 206 1.69 14.13 -16.10
CA VAL A 206 0.37 14.78 -16.23
C VAL A 206 -0.07 14.85 -17.70
N GLU A 207 0.84 15.21 -18.60
CA GLU A 207 0.56 15.22 -20.05
C GLU A 207 0.20 13.83 -20.59
N GLU A 208 0.88 12.78 -20.09
CA GLU A 208 0.60 11.38 -20.43
C GLU A 208 -0.80 10.96 -19.97
N ILE A 209 -1.22 11.37 -18.77
CA ILE A 209 -2.58 11.12 -18.25
C ILE A 209 -3.62 11.81 -19.12
N ASP A 210 -3.40 13.06 -19.52
CA ASP A 210 -4.32 13.80 -20.39
C ASP A 210 -4.48 13.13 -21.77
N LEU A 211 -3.40 12.62 -22.33
CA LEU A 211 -3.43 11.87 -23.59
C LEU A 211 -4.24 10.58 -23.44
N ALA A 212 -4.01 9.81 -22.38
CA ALA A 212 -4.76 8.60 -22.10
C ALA A 212 -6.25 8.89 -21.88
N GLN A 213 -6.59 9.94 -21.14
CA GLN A 213 -7.98 10.36 -20.93
C GLN A 213 -8.69 10.69 -22.26
N LYS A 214 -8.03 11.44 -23.14
CA LYS A 214 -8.56 11.76 -24.49
C LYS A 214 -8.74 10.52 -25.35
N ALA A 215 -7.86 9.52 -25.20
CA ALA A 215 -7.94 8.26 -25.91
C ALA A 215 -8.99 7.28 -25.33
N GLY A 216 -9.60 7.59 -24.19
CA GLY A 216 -10.50 6.69 -23.48
C GLY A 216 -9.78 5.47 -22.90
N ASP A 217 -8.57 5.65 -22.39
CA ASP A 217 -7.69 4.61 -21.89
C ASP A 217 -7.30 4.83 -20.43
N THR A 218 -6.54 3.90 -19.83
CA THR A 218 -6.04 3.95 -18.46
C THR A 218 -4.54 3.68 -18.42
N LEU A 219 -3.84 4.23 -17.42
CA LEU A 219 -2.40 4.11 -17.25
C LEU A 219 -2.03 3.39 -15.96
N GLY A 220 -0.96 2.61 -16.05
CA GLY A 220 -0.22 2.07 -14.93
C GLY A 220 1.07 2.85 -14.67
N GLY A 221 1.89 2.36 -13.75
CA GLY A 221 3.16 2.97 -13.41
C GLY A 221 3.85 2.24 -12.27
N VAL A 222 4.91 2.85 -11.75
CA VAL A 222 5.73 2.30 -10.67
C VAL A 222 5.83 3.32 -9.54
N VAL A 223 5.57 2.86 -8.33
CA VAL A 223 5.82 3.61 -7.10
C VAL A 223 7.04 3.04 -6.39
N GLU A 224 7.83 3.90 -5.76
CA GLU A 224 8.91 3.52 -4.85
C GLU A 224 8.54 3.95 -3.43
N VAL A 225 8.70 3.04 -2.47
CA VAL A 225 8.63 3.32 -1.04
C VAL A 225 10.05 3.38 -0.50
N VAL A 226 10.34 4.44 0.20
CA VAL A 226 11.63 4.72 0.83
C VAL A 226 11.44 4.71 2.34
N VAL A 227 12.33 4.02 3.05
CA VAL A 227 12.29 3.93 4.51
C VAL A 227 13.65 4.25 5.08
N ASP A 228 13.69 5.21 5.99
CA ASP A 228 14.89 5.59 6.72
C ASP A 228 14.77 5.25 8.21
N GLY A 229 15.92 5.12 8.87
CA GLY A 229 16.00 4.84 10.31
C GLY A 229 15.80 3.36 10.67
N LEU A 230 15.85 2.44 9.70
CA LEU A 230 15.79 1.01 10.01
C LEU A 230 17.09 0.52 10.65
N PRO A 231 17.01 -0.15 11.83
CA PRO A 231 18.19 -0.80 12.39
C PRO A 231 18.65 -1.97 11.52
N PRO A 232 19.94 -2.32 11.52
CA PRO A 232 20.40 -3.53 10.86
C PRO A 232 19.81 -4.79 11.51
N GLY A 233 19.55 -5.83 10.69
CA GLY A 233 19.17 -7.15 11.18
C GLY A 233 17.67 -7.37 11.46
N LEU A 234 16.77 -6.57 10.88
CA LEU A 234 15.35 -6.92 10.76
C LEU A 234 15.17 -7.96 9.67
N GLY A 235 14.34 -8.97 9.92
CA GLY A 235 14.23 -10.15 9.05
C GLY A 235 15.30 -11.20 9.39
N SER A 236 15.48 -12.20 8.54
CA SER A 236 16.42 -13.32 8.81
C SER A 236 16.89 -13.98 7.51
N TYR A 237 18.15 -14.42 7.48
CA TYR A 237 18.70 -15.27 6.41
C TYR A 237 18.43 -16.76 6.65
N VAL A 238 17.93 -17.13 7.81
CA VAL A 238 17.87 -18.53 8.29
C VAL A 238 16.88 -19.37 7.48
N HIS A 239 15.74 -18.76 7.07
CA HIS A 239 14.74 -19.44 6.26
C HIS A 239 14.00 -18.44 5.37
N TRP A 240 13.51 -18.88 4.20
CA TRP A 240 12.95 -18.04 3.15
C TRP A 240 11.74 -17.20 3.60
N ASP A 241 10.86 -17.75 4.44
CA ASP A 241 9.64 -17.08 4.93
C ASP A 241 9.89 -16.06 6.04
N ARG A 242 11.13 -16.02 6.57
CA ARG A 242 11.58 -15.06 7.59
C ARG A 242 12.37 -13.90 6.98
N ARG A 243 12.64 -13.95 5.70
CA ARG A 243 13.36 -12.90 4.97
C ARG A 243 12.49 -11.64 4.86
N LEU A 244 13.08 -10.47 5.15
CA LEU A 244 12.40 -9.18 5.03
C LEU A 244 11.99 -8.88 3.58
N ASP A 245 12.88 -9.11 2.62
CA ASP A 245 12.59 -8.92 1.19
C ASP A 245 11.42 -9.80 0.71
N SER A 246 11.33 -11.05 1.18
CA SER A 246 10.25 -11.97 0.87
C SER A 246 8.90 -11.48 1.44
N LYS A 247 8.89 -11.02 2.69
CA LYS A 247 7.69 -10.47 3.35
C LYS A 247 7.21 -9.19 2.65
N LEU A 248 8.12 -8.26 2.33
CA LEU A 248 7.82 -7.02 1.61
C LEU A 248 7.25 -7.32 0.21
N ALA A 249 7.91 -8.19 -0.55
CA ALA A 249 7.44 -8.57 -1.88
C ALA A 249 6.04 -9.19 -1.84
N GLY A 250 5.78 -10.11 -0.90
CA GLY A 250 4.47 -10.74 -0.73
C GLY A 250 3.37 -9.74 -0.36
N ALA A 251 3.67 -8.83 0.57
CA ALA A 251 2.71 -7.81 1.00
C ALA A 251 2.35 -6.82 -0.12
N LEU A 252 3.35 -6.34 -0.86
CA LEU A 252 3.14 -5.41 -1.97
C LEU A 252 2.45 -6.11 -3.16
N MET A 253 2.83 -7.36 -3.49
CA MET A 253 2.16 -8.15 -4.54
C MET A 253 0.68 -8.42 -4.17
N GLY A 254 0.31 -8.41 -2.90
CA GLY A 254 -1.06 -8.53 -2.41
C GLY A 254 -1.92 -7.27 -2.55
N ILE A 255 -1.37 -6.15 -3.05
CA ILE A 255 -2.13 -4.93 -3.38
C ILE A 255 -2.82 -5.13 -4.74
N GLN A 256 -4.07 -4.69 -4.87
CA GLN A 256 -4.82 -4.76 -6.12
C GLN A 256 -4.05 -4.10 -7.27
N ALA A 257 -4.04 -4.74 -8.43
CA ALA A 257 -3.39 -4.32 -9.66
C ALA A 257 -1.85 -4.34 -9.65
N ILE A 258 -1.17 -4.65 -8.57
CA ILE A 258 0.28 -4.82 -8.58
C ILE A 258 0.64 -6.12 -9.33
N LYS A 259 1.67 -6.03 -10.20
CA LYS A 259 2.13 -7.10 -11.09
C LYS A 259 3.63 -7.35 -11.02
N GLY A 260 4.38 -6.51 -10.31
CA GLY A 260 5.81 -6.66 -10.08
C GLY A 260 6.24 -5.94 -8.82
N VAL A 261 7.27 -6.48 -8.16
CA VAL A 261 7.92 -5.88 -7.00
C VAL A 261 9.43 -5.98 -7.19
N GLU A 262 10.15 -4.91 -6.88
CA GLU A 262 11.61 -4.86 -6.93
C GLU A 262 12.17 -4.30 -5.62
N LEU A 263 13.28 -4.86 -5.15
CA LEU A 263 14.08 -4.32 -4.05
C LEU A 263 15.27 -3.57 -4.63
N GLY A 264 15.45 -2.31 -4.25
CA GLY A 264 16.52 -1.47 -4.78
C GLY A 264 16.46 -1.35 -6.31
N ASP A 265 17.58 -1.66 -6.96
CA ASP A 265 17.67 -1.59 -8.43
C ASP A 265 17.05 -2.82 -9.15
N GLY A 266 16.57 -3.82 -8.39
CA GLY A 266 15.73 -4.91 -8.90
C GLY A 266 16.27 -5.59 -10.16
N PHE A 267 15.49 -5.57 -11.25
CA PHE A 267 15.87 -6.18 -12.52
C PHE A 267 17.12 -5.55 -13.18
N GLU A 268 17.48 -4.30 -12.82
CA GLU A 268 18.70 -3.68 -13.35
C GLU A 268 19.96 -4.33 -12.78
N LEU A 269 19.92 -4.81 -11.52
CA LEU A 269 21.02 -5.60 -10.95
C LEU A 269 21.30 -6.86 -11.77
N ALA A 270 20.27 -7.53 -12.30
CA ALA A 270 20.43 -8.71 -13.12
C ALA A 270 21.14 -8.43 -14.46
N ARG A 271 21.14 -7.17 -14.91
CA ARG A 271 21.82 -6.72 -16.14
C ARG A 271 23.20 -6.13 -15.88
N THR A 272 23.53 -5.91 -14.60
CA THR A 272 24.77 -5.24 -14.17
C THR A 272 25.83 -6.29 -13.83
N PRO A 273 27.07 -6.17 -14.34
CA PRO A 273 28.18 -7.04 -13.92
C PRO A 273 28.41 -6.98 -12.41
N GLY A 274 28.69 -8.13 -11.78
CA GLY A 274 28.79 -8.24 -10.32
C GLY A 274 29.75 -7.25 -9.66
N SER A 275 30.85 -6.92 -10.28
CA SER A 275 31.79 -5.89 -9.80
C SER A 275 31.24 -4.46 -9.75
N LYS A 276 30.05 -4.22 -10.31
CA LYS A 276 29.36 -2.92 -10.30
C LYS A 276 27.97 -2.99 -9.69
N ALA A 277 27.49 -4.20 -9.42
CA ALA A 277 26.13 -4.45 -8.93
C ALA A 277 26.05 -4.39 -7.40
N HIS A 278 27.10 -4.85 -6.71
CA HIS A 278 27.09 -4.98 -5.25
C HIS A 278 27.52 -3.67 -4.57
N ASP A 279 26.89 -3.40 -3.43
CA ASP A 279 27.19 -2.25 -2.58
C ASP A 279 28.49 -2.56 -1.79
N GLU A 280 29.59 -1.92 -2.16
CA GLU A 280 30.87 -2.11 -1.48
C GLU A 280 30.78 -1.64 -0.02
N ILE A 281 31.37 -2.41 0.90
CA ILE A 281 31.45 -2.04 2.31
C ILE A 281 32.73 -1.24 2.51
N VAL A 282 32.59 -0.01 2.94
CA VAL A 282 33.71 0.92 3.15
C VAL A 282 33.75 1.38 4.61
N ALA A 283 34.95 1.70 5.07
CA ALA A 283 35.18 2.36 6.36
C ALA A 283 35.78 3.75 6.11
N GLU A 284 34.99 4.78 6.33
CA GLU A 284 35.40 6.18 6.18
C GLU A 284 35.20 6.88 7.52
N ASP A 285 36.22 7.54 8.00
CA ASP A 285 36.28 8.28 9.28
C ASP A 285 35.81 7.41 10.49
N GLY A 286 36.09 6.11 10.43
CA GLY A 286 35.71 5.14 11.48
C GLY A 286 34.26 4.70 11.43
N VAL A 287 33.51 5.07 10.38
CA VAL A 287 32.12 4.64 10.13
C VAL A 287 32.11 3.58 9.03
N VAL A 288 31.47 2.45 9.32
CA VAL A 288 31.25 1.39 8.32
C VAL A 288 29.91 1.63 7.64
N ARG A 289 29.92 1.71 6.31
CA ARG A 289 28.69 1.94 5.50
C ARG A 289 28.81 1.25 4.14
N ARG A 290 27.69 1.20 3.40
CA ARG A 290 27.70 0.82 1.99
C ARG A 290 27.99 2.05 1.13
N ALA A 291 28.84 1.88 0.14
CA ALA A 291 29.20 2.95 -0.81
C ALA A 291 28.06 3.29 -1.79
N SER A 292 27.06 2.43 -1.90
CA SER A 292 25.86 2.62 -2.74
C SER A 292 24.66 1.93 -2.11
N GLY A 293 23.45 2.15 -2.62
CA GLY A 293 22.21 1.56 -2.13
C GLY A 293 21.48 0.72 -3.18
N ARG A 294 22.21 0.00 -4.03
CA ARG A 294 21.65 -0.77 -5.15
C ARG A 294 20.81 -1.96 -4.69
N SER A 295 21.21 -2.60 -3.59
CA SER A 295 20.45 -3.70 -2.95
C SER A 295 19.14 -3.24 -2.31
N GLY A 296 18.94 -1.91 -2.18
CA GLY A 296 17.73 -1.35 -1.58
C GLY A 296 17.63 -1.55 -0.08
N GLY A 297 18.76 -1.53 0.65
CA GLY A 297 18.77 -1.60 2.12
C GLY A 297 18.53 -3.00 2.69
N THR A 298 18.57 -4.04 1.86
CA THR A 298 18.43 -5.44 2.29
C THR A 298 19.53 -6.31 1.72
N GLU A 299 20.15 -7.15 2.55
CA GLU A 299 21.11 -8.16 2.16
C GLU A 299 20.79 -9.48 2.86
N GLY A 300 20.77 -10.58 2.09
CA GLY A 300 20.48 -11.90 2.65
C GLY A 300 19.11 -12.00 3.34
N GLY A 301 18.16 -11.11 3.05
CA GLY A 301 16.84 -11.08 3.70
C GLY A 301 16.79 -10.34 5.02
N MET A 302 17.79 -9.52 5.31
CA MET A 302 17.86 -8.66 6.49
C MET A 302 18.07 -7.21 6.11
N SER A 303 17.55 -6.28 6.94
CA SER A 303 17.88 -4.85 6.82
C SER A 303 19.36 -4.62 7.13
N THR A 304 19.97 -3.66 6.42
CA THR A 304 21.40 -3.35 6.52
C THR A 304 21.72 -2.16 7.42
N GLY A 305 20.70 -1.40 7.83
CA GLY A 305 20.86 -0.10 8.47
C GLY A 305 20.88 1.08 7.49
N GLU A 306 20.95 0.80 6.20
CA GLU A 306 20.88 1.80 5.13
C GLU A 306 19.41 2.03 4.71
N THR A 307 19.16 3.08 3.92
CA THR A 307 17.83 3.38 3.36
C THR A 307 17.25 2.16 2.64
N LEU A 308 16.06 1.71 3.07
CA LEU A 308 15.32 0.67 2.38
C LEU A 308 14.56 1.28 1.19
N ARG A 309 14.68 0.66 0.02
CA ARG A 309 13.93 1.04 -1.18
C ARG A 309 13.23 -0.17 -1.77
N VAL A 310 11.91 -0.07 -1.95
CA VAL A 310 11.11 -1.12 -2.59
C VAL A 310 10.15 -0.51 -3.58
N ARG A 311 10.05 -1.09 -4.78
CA ARG A 311 9.19 -0.63 -5.88
C ARG A 311 8.05 -1.59 -6.10
N ALA A 312 6.89 -1.04 -6.50
CA ALA A 312 5.73 -1.80 -6.90
C ALA A 312 5.19 -1.31 -8.25
N ALA A 313 5.10 -2.22 -9.21
CA ALA A 313 4.60 -1.95 -10.55
C ALA A 313 3.10 -2.25 -10.62
N MET A 314 2.31 -1.21 -10.85
CA MET A 314 0.87 -1.27 -11.00
C MET A 314 0.48 -1.32 -12.47
N LYS A 315 -0.29 -2.34 -12.88
CA LYS A 315 -0.90 -2.36 -14.22
C LYS A 315 -1.99 -1.28 -14.34
N PRO A 316 -2.37 -0.88 -15.58
CA PRO A 316 -3.53 -0.02 -15.82
C PRO A 316 -4.81 -0.57 -15.17
N ILE A 317 -5.71 0.33 -14.80
CA ILE A 317 -7.00 -0.04 -14.20
C ILE A 317 -7.83 -0.81 -15.23
N ALA A 318 -8.43 -1.94 -14.80
CA ALA A 318 -9.15 -2.85 -15.68
C ALA A 318 -10.47 -2.29 -16.25
N THR A 319 -11.03 -1.25 -15.65
CA THR A 319 -12.22 -0.57 -16.16
C THR A 319 -11.78 0.50 -17.16
N VAL A 320 -11.61 0.10 -18.41
CA VAL A 320 -11.19 0.99 -19.52
C VAL A 320 -12.41 1.65 -20.13
N PRO A 321 -12.44 3.01 -20.30
CA PRO A 321 -13.56 3.70 -20.90
C PRO A 321 -13.89 3.21 -22.31
N ARG A 322 -12.89 2.94 -23.16
CA ARG A 322 -13.05 2.22 -24.41
C ARG A 322 -13.21 0.73 -24.12
N ALA A 323 -14.46 0.28 -23.96
CA ALA A 323 -14.83 -1.04 -23.48
C ALA A 323 -14.09 -2.15 -24.25
N LEU A 324 -13.47 -3.07 -23.49
CA LEU A 324 -12.81 -4.24 -24.02
C LEU A 324 -13.82 -5.36 -24.33
N ARG A 325 -13.47 -6.27 -25.22
CA ARG A 325 -14.29 -7.44 -25.55
C ARG A 325 -14.37 -8.40 -24.36
N THR A 326 -15.56 -8.94 -24.13
CA THR A 326 -15.87 -9.96 -23.14
C THR A 326 -17.00 -10.85 -23.64
N ILE A 327 -17.58 -11.64 -22.76
CA ILE A 327 -18.80 -12.43 -23.00
C ILE A 327 -19.89 -11.99 -22.05
N ASP A 328 -21.13 -12.19 -22.41
CA ASP A 328 -22.24 -12.21 -21.45
C ASP A 328 -22.35 -13.63 -20.88
N THR A 329 -22.14 -13.78 -19.57
CA THR A 329 -22.10 -15.10 -18.91
C THR A 329 -23.44 -15.79 -18.84
N THR A 330 -24.53 -15.07 -19.09
CA THR A 330 -25.91 -15.66 -19.13
C THR A 330 -26.17 -16.33 -20.48
N THR A 331 -25.69 -15.72 -21.58
CA THR A 331 -25.97 -16.21 -22.95
C THR A 331 -24.80 -16.92 -23.57
N GLY A 332 -23.57 -16.69 -23.08
CA GLY A 332 -22.33 -17.15 -23.69
C GLY A 332 -21.89 -16.33 -24.92
N GLU A 333 -22.65 -15.31 -25.31
CA GLU A 333 -22.39 -14.53 -26.51
C GLU A 333 -21.30 -13.46 -26.28
N ALA A 334 -20.67 -13.05 -27.38
CA ALA A 334 -19.70 -11.97 -27.36
C ALA A 334 -20.36 -10.65 -26.95
N ALA A 335 -19.73 -9.91 -26.07
CA ALA A 335 -20.22 -8.66 -25.49
C ALA A 335 -19.08 -7.64 -25.31
N ALA A 336 -19.46 -6.39 -24.96
CA ALA A 336 -18.54 -5.41 -24.43
C ALA A 336 -18.58 -5.44 -22.89
N ALA A 337 -17.40 -5.29 -22.26
CA ALA A 337 -17.29 -5.28 -20.80
C ALA A 337 -18.13 -4.16 -20.18
N HIS A 338 -18.58 -4.38 -18.95
CA HIS A 338 -19.31 -3.33 -18.20
C HIS A 338 -18.47 -2.06 -18.13
N HIS A 339 -19.10 -0.95 -18.53
CA HIS A 339 -18.55 0.38 -18.25
C HIS A 339 -18.93 0.77 -16.83
N GLN A 340 -17.94 0.98 -16.00
CA GLN A 340 -18.09 1.61 -14.68
C GLN A 340 -17.22 2.88 -14.64
N ARG A 341 -17.62 3.85 -13.83
CA ARG A 341 -16.78 5.03 -13.60
C ARG A 341 -15.43 4.57 -13.04
N SER A 342 -14.37 5.01 -13.67
CA SER A 342 -13.00 4.63 -13.32
C SER A 342 -12.09 5.84 -13.32
N ASP A 343 -10.99 5.70 -12.60
CA ASP A 343 -9.84 6.61 -12.70
C ASP A 343 -9.10 6.35 -14.02
N VAL A 344 -8.48 7.36 -14.59
CA VAL A 344 -7.51 7.19 -15.69
C VAL A 344 -6.20 6.63 -15.14
N CYS A 345 -5.81 7.11 -13.96
CA CYS A 345 -4.59 6.71 -13.27
C CYS A 345 -4.83 6.64 -11.76
N ALA A 346 -4.35 5.57 -11.11
CA ALA A 346 -4.38 5.41 -9.66
C ALA A 346 -3.00 5.17 -9.05
N VAL A 347 -1.92 5.39 -9.82
CA VAL A 347 -0.54 5.15 -9.39
C VAL A 347 -0.16 5.97 -8.15
N PRO A 348 -0.47 7.28 -8.05
CA PRO A 348 -0.19 8.04 -6.83
C PRO A 348 -0.84 7.45 -5.56
N ALA A 349 -2.09 7.00 -5.67
CA ALA A 349 -2.79 6.35 -4.57
C ALA A 349 -2.18 5.00 -4.18
N ALA A 350 -1.68 4.24 -5.16
CA ALA A 350 -0.97 2.98 -4.92
C ALA A 350 0.30 3.19 -4.07
N GLY A 351 0.97 4.34 -4.20
CA GLY A 351 2.09 4.73 -3.33
C GLY A 351 1.70 4.76 -1.85
N ILE A 352 0.60 5.40 -1.51
CA ILE A 352 0.12 5.46 -0.11
C ILE A 352 -0.30 4.08 0.41
N VAL A 353 -0.91 3.26 -0.43
CA VAL A 353 -1.22 1.87 -0.06
C VAL A 353 0.07 1.05 0.15
N ALA A 354 1.09 1.29 -0.68
CA ALA A 354 2.39 0.63 -0.53
C ALA A 354 3.11 1.07 0.76
N GLU A 355 3.09 2.38 1.13
CA GLU A 355 3.57 2.87 2.44
C GLU A 355 2.92 2.07 3.58
N ALA A 356 1.60 1.92 3.55
CA ALA A 356 0.84 1.20 4.58
C ALA A 356 1.24 -0.28 4.68
N MET A 357 1.40 -0.96 3.55
CA MET A 357 1.79 -2.38 3.53
C MET A 357 3.23 -2.58 4.01
N VAL A 358 4.16 -1.67 3.63
CA VAL A 358 5.53 -1.66 4.12
C VAL A 358 5.56 -1.43 5.63
N ALA A 359 4.78 -0.47 6.13
CA ALA A 359 4.68 -0.20 7.58
C ALA A 359 4.20 -1.42 8.37
N LEU A 360 3.19 -2.14 7.90
CA LEU A 360 2.67 -3.34 8.55
C LEU A 360 3.72 -4.45 8.60
N VAL A 361 4.46 -4.68 7.51
CA VAL A 361 5.56 -5.68 7.47
C VAL A 361 6.69 -5.28 8.41
N LEU A 362 7.11 -4.03 8.39
CA LEU A 362 8.21 -3.55 9.25
C LEU A 362 7.82 -3.59 10.72
N ALA A 363 6.59 -3.25 11.08
CA ALA A 363 6.10 -3.38 12.45
C ALA A 363 6.08 -4.84 12.93
N GLU A 364 5.67 -5.77 12.06
CA GLU A 364 5.71 -7.21 12.36
C GLU A 364 7.13 -7.70 12.65
N VAL A 365 8.09 -7.43 11.76
CA VAL A 365 9.46 -7.92 11.91
C VAL A 365 10.21 -7.20 13.02
N ALA A 366 9.91 -5.94 13.31
CA ALA A 366 10.47 -5.20 14.43
C ALA A 366 10.00 -5.78 15.78
N LEU A 367 8.71 -6.09 15.90
CA LEU A 367 8.16 -6.75 17.09
C LEU A 367 8.62 -8.20 17.22
N GLU A 368 8.87 -8.92 16.12
CA GLU A 368 9.52 -10.24 16.16
C GLU A 368 10.92 -10.16 16.78
N LYS A 369 11.67 -9.09 16.44
CA LYS A 369 13.05 -8.91 16.91
C LYS A 369 13.14 -8.33 18.31
N PHE A 370 12.40 -7.26 18.61
CA PHE A 370 12.53 -6.48 19.85
C PHE A 370 11.49 -6.85 20.90
N GLY A 371 10.34 -7.38 20.48
CA GLY A 371 9.23 -7.72 21.40
C GLY A 371 8.72 -6.51 22.18
N GLY A 372 8.13 -6.79 23.35
CA GLY A 372 7.63 -5.79 24.29
C GLY A 372 6.12 -5.55 24.16
N ASP A 373 5.47 -5.35 25.33
CA ASP A 373 4.02 -5.10 25.43
C ASP A 373 3.69 -3.60 25.47
N SER A 374 4.71 -2.74 25.54
CA SER A 374 4.57 -1.28 25.49
C SER A 374 5.61 -0.63 24.59
N VAL A 375 5.30 0.59 24.08
CA VAL A 375 6.25 1.40 23.30
C VAL A 375 7.56 1.62 24.06
N THR A 376 7.49 1.91 25.35
CA THR A 376 8.68 2.12 26.19
C THR A 376 9.55 0.87 26.28
N GLU A 377 8.93 -0.30 26.42
CA GLU A 377 9.67 -1.55 26.51
C GLU A 377 10.35 -1.93 25.22
N THR A 378 9.63 -1.90 24.09
CA THR A 378 10.19 -2.25 22.80
C THR A 378 11.27 -1.26 22.34
N SER A 379 11.11 0.05 22.64
CA SER A 379 12.12 1.08 22.39
C SER A 379 13.39 0.84 23.19
N ARG A 380 13.27 0.51 24.50
CA ARG A 380 14.42 0.13 25.32
C ARG A 380 15.15 -1.11 24.77
N ASN A 381 14.41 -2.12 24.35
CA ASN A 381 15.00 -3.33 23.77
C ASN A 381 15.75 -3.03 22.46
N HIS A 382 15.20 -2.16 21.62
CA HIS A 382 15.86 -1.65 20.42
C HIS A 382 17.14 -0.89 20.74
N GLN A 383 17.10 0.08 21.66
CA GLN A 383 18.28 0.84 22.09
C GLN A 383 19.36 -0.07 22.67
N THR A 384 18.97 -1.07 23.50
CA THR A 384 19.91 -2.06 24.04
C THR A 384 20.57 -2.88 22.92
N TYR A 385 19.80 -3.27 21.90
CA TYR A 385 20.35 -3.98 20.75
C TYR A 385 21.39 -3.13 20.01
N LEU A 386 21.09 -1.87 19.71
CA LEU A 386 22.00 -0.96 19.01
C LEU A 386 23.29 -0.73 19.80
N ALA A 387 23.19 -0.49 21.11
CA ALA A 387 24.33 -0.27 22.00
C ALA A 387 25.25 -1.51 22.15
N ASN A 388 24.76 -2.70 21.83
CA ASN A 388 25.53 -3.94 21.88
C ASN A 388 26.00 -4.45 20.52
N LEU A 389 25.78 -3.70 19.44
CA LEU A 389 26.35 -4.03 18.15
C LEU A 389 27.90 -3.93 18.20
N PRO A 390 28.63 -4.81 17.47
CA PRO A 390 30.10 -4.74 17.45
C PRO A 390 30.60 -3.40 16.91
N SER A 391 31.24 -2.61 17.74
CA SER A 391 31.68 -1.23 17.40
C SER A 391 32.59 -1.12 16.18
N THR A 392 33.29 -2.20 15.83
CA THR A 392 34.19 -2.27 14.67
C THR A 392 33.46 -2.39 13.32
N ILE A 393 32.16 -2.75 13.34
CA ILE A 393 31.38 -2.99 12.12
C ILE A 393 30.02 -2.27 12.15
N THR A 394 29.84 -1.33 13.09
CA THR A 394 28.59 -0.58 13.26
C THR A 394 28.85 0.89 12.99
N PRO A 395 28.01 1.58 12.21
CA PRO A 395 28.07 3.04 12.08
C PRO A 395 27.98 3.73 13.45
N ARG A 396 28.78 4.78 13.66
CA ARG A 396 28.79 5.53 14.94
C ARG A 396 27.41 6.11 15.29
N GLU A 397 26.64 6.48 14.27
CA GLU A 397 25.26 7.01 14.41
C GLU A 397 24.31 6.03 15.13
N TRP A 398 24.63 4.76 15.18
CA TRP A 398 23.86 3.74 15.91
C TRP A 398 24.44 3.40 17.29
N ALA A 399 25.63 3.93 17.60
CA ALA A 399 26.34 3.61 18.85
C ALA A 399 26.30 4.76 19.88
N GLU A 400 25.76 5.92 19.54
CA GLU A 400 25.50 7.08 20.40
C GLU A 400 24.01 7.19 20.76
#